data_1390d169630d035844a88d0aa45c9e39
#
_entry.id   1390d169630d035844a88d0aa45c9e39
#
_cell.length_a   1.000
_cell.length_b   1.000
_cell.length_c   1.000
_cell.angle_alpha   90.00
_cell.angle_beta   90.00
_cell.angle_gamma   90.00
#
_symmetry.space_group_name_H-M   'P 1'
#
loop_
_entity.id
_entity.type
_entity.pdbx_description
1 polymer ?
#
loop_
_entity_poly.entity_id
_entity_poly.type
_entity_poly.pdbx_seq_one_letter_code
_entity_poly.pdbx_strand_id
1 'polypeptide(L)'
;VRRARRFLKDARQVSVASPHGPIPVYVFEPENGKPRATVLVAHGWTAEASFMTLFGERLRHMGMRAVLLDAPAHGKCKRTRASLVDYTEAVLRVAETFRPDYALAHSMGCFAVLHAGGGGPPYHRTYDFKRYVLIAAANRFGEITRDFADARNMSATARMMFERHLERIAHRALPTFTALELLRSAGRPALLLHSGDDLEVPIRNAEEIAAGCAAARLLPFDGLGHRKILSAPPVVRAAVTFLTEP
;
A
#
# COMPACT_ATOMS: atom_id res chain seq x y z
N VAL A 1 1.62 -14.30 12.52
CA VAL A 1 0.69 -14.69 11.44
C VAL A 1 -0.55 -15.37 12.00
N ARG A 2 -0.47 -16.50 12.76
CA ARG A 2 -1.68 -17.20 13.28
C ARG A 2 -2.59 -16.32 14.16
N ARG A 3 -2.03 -15.44 14.99
CA ARG A 3 -2.82 -14.53 15.86
C ARG A 3 -3.50 -13.43 15.05
N ALA A 4 -2.83 -12.84 14.08
CA ALA A 4 -3.37 -11.81 13.21
C ALA A 4 -4.51 -12.34 12.30
N ARG A 5 -4.40 -13.57 11.78
CA ARG A 5 -5.47 -14.22 11.00
C ARG A 5 -6.77 -14.45 11.79
N ARG A 6 -6.72 -14.51 13.14
CA ARG A 6 -7.93 -14.60 13.96
C ARG A 6 -8.82 -13.37 13.80
N PHE A 7 -8.22 -12.18 13.70
CA PHE A 7 -8.98 -10.94 13.53
C PHE A 7 -9.64 -10.81 12.16
N LEU A 8 -9.14 -11.49 11.12
CA LEU A 8 -9.83 -11.54 9.82
C LEU A 8 -11.14 -12.33 9.85
N LYS A 9 -11.42 -13.12 10.91
CA LYS A 9 -12.66 -13.88 11.03
C LYS A 9 -13.88 -12.98 11.26
N ASP A 10 -13.66 -11.80 11.83
CA ASP A 10 -14.73 -10.82 12.11
C ASP A 10 -15.02 -9.94 10.87
N ALA A 11 -14.19 -10.05 9.83
CA ALA A 11 -14.40 -9.36 8.57
C ALA A 11 -15.26 -10.19 7.61
N ARG A 12 -16.18 -9.54 6.91
CA ARG A 12 -16.90 -10.15 5.79
C ARG A 12 -15.94 -10.42 4.64
N GLN A 13 -15.75 -11.68 4.28
CA GLN A 13 -14.90 -12.07 3.17
C GLN A 13 -15.63 -11.95 1.83
N VAL A 14 -14.99 -11.30 0.86
CA VAL A 14 -15.51 -11.07 -0.49
C VAL A 14 -14.41 -11.39 -1.49
N SER A 15 -14.82 -11.76 -2.70
CA SER A 15 -13.91 -11.95 -3.82
C SER A 15 -14.24 -10.94 -4.91
N VAL A 16 -13.24 -10.13 -5.29
CA VAL A 16 -13.38 -9.17 -6.39
C VAL A 16 -12.79 -9.75 -7.66
N ALA A 17 -13.53 -9.73 -8.75
CA ALA A 17 -13.07 -10.24 -10.03
C ALA A 17 -11.94 -9.35 -10.60
N SER A 18 -10.91 -9.99 -11.15
CA SER A 18 -9.86 -9.30 -11.91
C SER A 18 -9.45 -10.13 -13.13
N PRO A 19 -8.81 -9.49 -14.14
CA PRO A 19 -8.31 -10.22 -15.32
C PRO A 19 -7.33 -11.36 -14.97
N HIS A 20 -6.74 -11.28 -13.80
CA HIS A 20 -5.71 -12.20 -13.34
C HIS A 20 -6.19 -13.18 -12.26
N GLY A 21 -7.50 -13.32 -12.09
CA GLY A 21 -8.14 -14.16 -11.09
C GLY A 21 -8.72 -13.38 -9.90
N PRO A 22 -9.46 -14.06 -9.02
CA PRO A 22 -10.17 -13.41 -7.93
C PRO A 22 -9.22 -12.84 -6.89
N ILE A 23 -9.53 -11.62 -6.41
CA ILE A 23 -8.81 -10.91 -5.36
C ILE A 23 -9.56 -11.14 -4.05
N PRO A 24 -8.95 -11.79 -3.05
CA PRO A 24 -9.54 -11.92 -1.71
C PRO A 24 -9.59 -10.55 -1.03
N VAL A 25 -10.74 -10.21 -0.49
CA VAL A 25 -10.99 -8.92 0.20
C VAL A 25 -11.70 -9.20 1.53
N TYR A 26 -11.32 -8.46 2.56
CA TYR A 26 -11.85 -8.53 3.92
C TYR A 26 -12.42 -7.18 4.29
N VAL A 27 -13.74 -7.15 4.53
CA VAL A 27 -14.47 -5.91 4.79
C VAL A 27 -14.84 -5.84 6.26
N PHE A 28 -14.32 -4.85 6.95
CA PHE A 28 -14.70 -4.48 8.30
C PHE A 28 -15.76 -3.39 8.21
N GLU A 29 -17.01 -3.76 8.46
CA GLU A 29 -18.13 -2.81 8.49
C GLU A 29 -18.15 -2.07 9.85
N PRO A 30 -18.53 -0.80 9.90
CA PRO A 30 -18.72 -0.08 11.16
C PRO A 30 -19.79 -0.76 12.02
N GLU A 31 -19.64 -0.66 13.33
CA GLU A 31 -20.58 -1.30 14.28
C GLU A 31 -21.97 -0.70 14.23
N ASN A 32 -22.08 0.59 13.93
CA ASN A 32 -23.33 1.34 13.95
C ASN A 32 -23.58 2.08 12.64
N GLY A 33 -24.58 1.65 11.89
CA GLY A 33 -25.13 2.39 10.76
C GLY A 33 -24.32 2.39 9.48
N LYS A 34 -24.53 3.41 8.65
CA LYS A 34 -23.80 3.58 7.39
C LYS A 34 -22.38 4.07 7.65
N PRO A 35 -21.38 3.59 6.89
CA PRO A 35 -20.01 4.05 7.03
C PRO A 35 -19.91 5.56 6.70
N ARG A 36 -19.18 6.31 7.54
CA ARG A 36 -18.86 7.73 7.32
C ARG A 36 -17.92 7.92 6.13
N ALA A 37 -17.04 6.96 5.91
CA ALA A 37 -16.11 6.88 4.79
C ALA A 37 -15.68 5.41 4.61
N THR A 38 -15.14 5.10 3.44
CA THR A 38 -14.53 3.80 3.14
C THR A 38 -13.03 3.98 2.93
N VAL A 39 -12.21 3.12 3.53
CA VAL A 39 -10.75 3.13 3.43
C VAL A 39 -10.28 1.84 2.78
N LEU A 40 -9.58 1.95 1.65
CA LEU A 40 -8.84 0.82 1.07
C LEU A 40 -7.53 0.65 1.83
N VAL A 41 -7.22 -0.58 2.24
CA VAL A 41 -6.03 -0.90 3.02
C VAL A 41 -5.18 -1.92 2.28
N ALA A 42 -3.94 -1.53 1.93
CA ALA A 42 -3.01 -2.32 1.12
C ALA A 42 -1.75 -2.69 1.91
N HIS A 43 -1.41 -3.98 1.96
CA HIS A 43 -0.25 -4.50 2.68
C HIS A 43 1.06 -4.41 1.86
N GLY A 44 2.22 -4.62 2.51
CA GLY A 44 3.54 -4.68 1.86
C GLY A 44 3.81 -6.00 1.16
N TRP A 45 4.93 -6.05 0.40
CA TRP A 45 5.41 -7.28 -0.22
C TRP A 45 5.74 -8.34 0.84
N THR A 46 5.52 -9.61 0.54
CA THR A 46 5.68 -10.74 1.48
C THR A 46 4.74 -10.72 2.70
N ALA A 47 3.78 -9.80 2.76
CA ALA A 47 2.74 -9.72 3.78
C ALA A 47 1.38 -10.24 3.26
N GLU A 48 0.32 -10.05 4.01
CA GLU A 48 -1.06 -10.36 3.66
C GLU A 48 -2.01 -9.42 4.42
N ALA A 49 -3.28 -9.39 4.08
CA ALA A 49 -4.27 -8.53 4.72
C ALA A 49 -4.29 -8.63 6.26
N SER A 50 -3.95 -9.80 6.83
CA SER A 50 -3.92 -10.01 8.28
C SER A 50 -2.93 -9.11 9.03
N PHE A 51 -1.89 -8.61 8.37
CA PHE A 51 -0.94 -7.66 8.97
C PHE A 51 -1.54 -6.27 9.19
N MET A 52 -2.63 -5.95 8.46
CA MET A 52 -3.29 -4.65 8.49
C MET A 52 -4.55 -4.64 9.37
N THR A 53 -4.85 -5.73 10.07
CA THR A 53 -6.11 -5.88 10.84
C THR A 53 -6.31 -4.85 11.94
N LEU A 54 -5.24 -4.39 12.60
CA LEU A 54 -5.35 -3.34 13.63
C LEU A 54 -5.87 -2.02 13.07
N PHE A 55 -5.50 -1.69 11.84
CA PHE A 55 -6.07 -0.54 11.13
C PHE A 55 -7.53 -0.79 10.78
N GLY A 56 -7.87 -1.98 10.28
CA GLY A 56 -9.24 -2.38 9.96
C GLY A 56 -10.17 -2.25 11.17
N GLU A 57 -9.77 -2.82 12.31
CA GLU A 57 -10.50 -2.74 13.57
C GLU A 57 -10.64 -1.29 14.06
N ARG A 58 -9.55 -0.52 14.05
CA ARG A 58 -9.60 0.86 14.52
C ARG A 58 -10.48 1.74 13.63
N LEU A 59 -10.41 1.57 12.30
CA LEU A 59 -11.26 2.28 11.36
C LEU A 59 -12.75 1.95 11.58
N ARG A 60 -13.08 0.67 11.77
CA ARG A 60 -14.43 0.19 12.09
C ARG A 60 -15.00 0.87 13.34
N HIS A 61 -14.22 0.89 14.44
CA HIS A 61 -14.61 1.56 15.68
C HIS A 61 -14.80 3.08 15.53
N MET A 62 -14.16 3.69 14.54
CA MET A 62 -14.35 5.11 14.22
C MET A 62 -15.49 5.35 13.22
N GLY A 63 -16.31 4.35 12.95
CA GLY A 63 -17.46 4.46 12.06
C GLY A 63 -17.11 4.46 10.58
N MET A 64 -15.92 3.96 10.20
CA MET A 64 -15.49 3.83 8.81
C MET A 64 -15.51 2.37 8.37
N ARG A 65 -15.81 2.12 7.10
CA ARG A 65 -15.58 0.82 6.48
C ARG A 65 -14.12 0.69 6.11
N ALA A 66 -13.49 -0.42 6.50
CA ALA A 66 -12.15 -0.77 6.03
C ALA A 66 -12.21 -1.96 5.07
N VAL A 67 -11.56 -1.81 3.92
CA VAL A 67 -11.51 -2.80 2.83
C VAL A 67 -10.07 -3.23 2.65
N LEU A 68 -9.70 -4.36 3.24
CA LEU A 68 -8.37 -4.92 3.17
C LEU A 68 -8.32 -5.94 2.02
N LEU A 69 -7.28 -5.91 1.18
CA LEU A 69 -7.12 -6.90 0.11
C LEU A 69 -5.88 -7.75 0.32
N ASP A 70 -5.92 -9.00 -0.12
CA ASP A 70 -4.71 -9.79 -0.38
C ASP A 70 -4.22 -9.47 -1.79
N ALA A 71 -3.00 -8.96 -1.91
CA ALA A 71 -2.38 -8.69 -3.21
C ALA A 71 -2.23 -9.99 -4.03
N PRO A 72 -2.14 -9.90 -5.37
CA PRO A 72 -1.83 -11.06 -6.21
C PRO A 72 -0.58 -11.81 -5.71
N ALA A 73 -0.64 -13.13 -5.67
CA ALA A 73 0.38 -14.04 -5.13
C ALA A 73 0.64 -13.92 -3.61
N HIS A 74 -0.22 -13.24 -2.84
CA HIS A 74 -0.11 -13.11 -1.38
C HIS A 74 -1.38 -13.62 -0.68
N GLY A 75 -1.26 -13.91 0.61
CA GLY A 75 -2.36 -14.31 1.47
C GLY A 75 -3.16 -15.50 0.92
N LYS A 76 -4.45 -15.30 0.69
CA LYS A 76 -5.34 -16.30 0.08
C LYS A 76 -5.44 -16.21 -1.45
N CYS A 77 -4.74 -15.28 -2.10
CA CYS A 77 -4.71 -15.22 -3.56
C CYS A 77 -3.92 -16.40 -4.11
N LYS A 78 -4.57 -17.23 -4.95
CA LYS A 78 -4.01 -18.49 -5.47
C LYS A 78 -2.93 -18.30 -6.55
N ARG A 79 -2.66 -17.07 -6.99
CA ARG A 79 -1.58 -16.83 -7.95
C ARG A 79 -0.21 -17.10 -7.33
N THR A 80 0.73 -17.53 -8.17
CA THR A 80 2.11 -17.83 -7.75
C THR A 80 3.12 -16.74 -8.14
N ARG A 81 2.69 -15.80 -8.99
CA ARG A 81 3.52 -14.68 -9.47
C ARG A 81 2.72 -13.39 -9.45
N ALA A 82 3.38 -12.31 -9.13
CA ALA A 82 2.84 -10.96 -9.19
C ALA A 82 3.94 -9.93 -9.47
N SER A 83 3.54 -8.82 -10.04
CA SER A 83 4.32 -7.61 -10.19
C SER A 83 3.62 -6.46 -9.47
N LEU A 84 4.29 -5.30 -9.37
CA LEU A 84 3.63 -4.07 -8.90
C LEU A 84 2.45 -3.69 -9.81
N VAL A 85 2.57 -3.92 -11.12
CA VAL A 85 1.47 -3.69 -12.07
C VAL A 85 0.25 -4.54 -11.71
N ASP A 86 0.41 -5.84 -11.46
CA ASP A 86 -0.69 -6.71 -11.01
C ASP A 86 -1.30 -6.21 -9.69
N TYR A 87 -0.47 -5.70 -8.76
CA TYR A 87 -0.96 -5.16 -7.49
C TYR A 87 -1.77 -3.87 -7.71
N THR A 88 -1.30 -2.97 -8.57
CA THR A 88 -2.04 -1.76 -8.96
C THR A 88 -3.39 -2.10 -9.59
N GLU A 89 -3.44 -3.09 -10.49
CA GLU A 89 -4.70 -3.58 -11.06
C GLU A 89 -5.66 -4.08 -9.98
N ALA A 90 -5.14 -4.85 -9.01
CA ALA A 90 -5.96 -5.32 -7.89
C ALA A 90 -6.52 -4.16 -7.06
N VAL A 91 -5.70 -3.13 -6.77
CA VAL A 91 -6.15 -1.91 -6.07
C VAL A 91 -7.25 -1.21 -6.87
N LEU A 92 -7.07 -1.01 -8.18
CA LEU A 92 -8.07 -0.37 -9.04
C LEU A 92 -9.39 -1.14 -9.04
N ARG A 93 -9.38 -2.47 -9.18
CA ARG A 93 -10.60 -3.30 -9.16
C ARG A 93 -11.33 -3.25 -7.82
N VAL A 94 -10.60 -3.30 -6.72
CA VAL A 94 -11.18 -3.17 -5.39
C VAL A 94 -11.73 -1.76 -5.19
N ALA A 95 -11.04 -0.72 -5.67
CA ALA A 95 -11.49 0.65 -5.59
C ALA A 95 -12.77 0.89 -6.43
N GLU A 96 -12.84 0.36 -7.64
CA GLU A 96 -14.04 0.41 -8.50
C GLU A 96 -15.24 -0.25 -7.83
N THR A 97 -15.01 -1.36 -7.11
CA THR A 97 -16.08 -2.14 -6.45
C THR A 97 -16.59 -1.49 -5.17
N PHE A 98 -15.70 -1.01 -4.31
CA PHE A 98 -16.04 -0.51 -2.97
C PHE A 98 -16.11 1.01 -2.85
N ARG A 99 -15.61 1.73 -3.85
CA ARG A 99 -15.57 3.20 -3.93
C ARG A 99 -15.00 3.84 -2.66
N PRO A 100 -13.77 3.48 -2.25
CA PRO A 100 -13.14 4.03 -1.06
C PRO A 100 -12.87 5.54 -1.22
N ASP A 101 -13.06 6.27 -0.11
CA ASP A 101 -12.68 7.68 -0.04
C ASP A 101 -11.17 7.85 0.15
N TYR A 102 -10.56 6.94 0.89
CA TYR A 102 -9.15 7.06 1.31
C TYR A 102 -8.38 5.78 1.05
N ALA A 103 -7.06 5.92 0.95
CA ALA A 103 -6.11 4.80 0.89
C ALA A 103 -5.16 4.82 2.09
N LEU A 104 -4.96 3.65 2.71
CA LEU A 104 -3.96 3.40 3.73
C LEU A 104 -3.10 2.23 3.26
N ALA A 105 -1.79 2.42 3.21
CA ALA A 105 -0.92 1.41 2.65
C ALA A 105 0.41 1.28 3.39
N HIS A 106 1.05 0.11 3.27
CA HIS A 106 2.36 -0.19 3.82
C HIS A 106 3.34 -0.61 2.73
N SER A 107 4.57 -0.06 2.77
CA SER A 107 5.70 -0.50 1.94
C SER A 107 5.33 -0.54 0.45
N MET A 108 5.45 -1.69 -0.23
CA MET A 108 5.06 -1.89 -1.62
C MET A 108 3.60 -1.52 -1.91
N GLY A 109 2.70 -1.71 -0.95
CA GLY A 109 1.31 -1.27 -1.08
C GLY A 109 1.18 0.24 -1.31
N CYS A 110 2.14 1.05 -0.78
CA CYS A 110 2.17 2.49 -1.03
C CYS A 110 2.33 2.80 -2.52
N PHE A 111 3.24 2.11 -3.21
CA PHE A 111 3.37 2.24 -4.67
C PHE A 111 2.10 1.84 -5.40
N ALA A 112 1.45 0.74 -5.00
CA ALA A 112 0.24 0.26 -5.66
C ALA A 112 -0.91 1.27 -5.56
N VAL A 113 -1.16 1.85 -4.36
CA VAL A 113 -2.22 2.85 -4.19
C VAL A 113 -1.88 4.19 -4.82
N LEU A 114 -0.61 4.61 -4.78
CA LEU A 114 -0.15 5.84 -5.43
C LEU A 114 -0.22 5.71 -6.96
N HIS A 115 0.16 4.57 -7.52
CA HIS A 115 0.06 4.32 -8.96
C HIS A 115 -1.41 4.24 -9.41
N ALA A 116 -2.28 3.66 -8.59
CA ALA A 116 -3.72 3.67 -8.85
C ALA A 116 -4.32 5.09 -8.83
N GLY A 117 -3.82 5.99 -7.98
CA GLY A 117 -4.30 7.36 -7.87
C GLY A 117 -3.61 8.35 -8.81
N GLY A 118 -2.29 8.28 -8.92
CA GLY A 118 -1.47 9.18 -9.73
C GLY A 118 -1.43 8.82 -11.22
N GLY A 119 -1.72 7.55 -11.53
CA GLY A 119 -1.78 7.05 -12.91
C GLY A 119 -0.41 6.83 -13.55
N GLY A 120 -0.43 6.65 -14.86
CA GLY A 120 0.73 6.40 -15.69
C GLY A 120 0.77 4.98 -16.22
N PRO A 121 1.69 4.70 -17.18
CA PRO A 121 1.79 3.39 -17.80
C PRO A 121 1.91 2.25 -16.79
N PRO A 122 1.33 1.07 -17.08
CA PRO A 122 0.59 0.73 -18.29
C PRO A 122 -0.91 1.10 -18.23
N TYR A 123 -1.35 1.81 -17.17
CA TYR A 123 -2.76 2.14 -16.97
C TYR A 123 -3.11 3.51 -17.54
N HIS A 124 -4.28 3.58 -18.20
CA HIS A 124 -4.88 4.81 -18.71
C HIS A 124 -6.06 5.28 -17.84
N ARG A 125 -6.20 4.69 -16.64
CA ARG A 125 -7.26 5.00 -15.67
C ARG A 125 -6.64 5.23 -14.30
N THR A 126 -7.28 6.09 -13.53
CA THR A 126 -6.92 6.40 -12.14
C THR A 126 -8.14 6.26 -11.24
N TYR A 127 -7.90 6.19 -9.95
CA TYR A 127 -8.93 6.27 -8.93
C TYR A 127 -8.65 7.44 -7.99
N ASP A 128 -9.64 8.31 -7.78
CA ASP A 128 -9.50 9.53 -6.99
C ASP A 128 -9.68 9.27 -5.49
N PHE A 129 -8.61 8.89 -4.82
CA PHE A 129 -8.58 8.85 -3.35
C PHE A 129 -8.42 10.28 -2.80
N LYS A 130 -9.25 10.67 -1.85
CA LYS A 130 -9.21 12.02 -1.25
C LYS A 130 -8.00 12.24 -0.34
N ARG A 131 -7.47 11.19 0.30
CA ARG A 131 -6.29 11.22 1.20
C ARG A 131 -5.54 9.91 1.18
N TYR A 132 -4.24 9.98 1.50
CA TYR A 132 -3.36 8.81 1.61
C TYR A 132 -2.71 8.74 2.98
N VAL A 133 -2.65 7.56 3.59
CA VAL A 133 -1.74 7.23 4.68
C VAL A 133 -0.73 6.22 4.16
N LEU A 134 0.54 6.61 4.17
CA LEU A 134 1.65 5.86 3.59
C LEU A 134 2.62 5.46 4.70
N ILE A 135 2.68 4.18 5.03
CA ILE A 135 3.47 3.64 6.14
C ILE A 135 4.73 2.98 5.56
N ALA A 136 5.91 3.39 6.03
CA ALA A 136 7.20 2.87 5.57
C ALA A 136 7.32 2.87 4.04
N ALA A 137 6.94 3.99 3.41
CA ALA A 137 6.93 4.14 1.96
C ALA A 137 8.34 4.32 1.41
N ALA A 138 8.71 3.53 0.41
CA ALA A 138 9.89 3.78 -0.42
C ALA A 138 9.59 4.87 -1.46
N ASN A 139 10.61 5.64 -1.87
CA ASN A 139 10.45 6.66 -2.89
C ASN A 139 10.79 6.17 -4.30
N ARG A 140 11.86 5.38 -4.46
CA ARG A 140 12.35 4.95 -5.77
C ARG A 140 12.16 3.46 -6.00
N PHE A 141 11.35 3.11 -6.99
CA PHE A 141 11.11 1.69 -7.31
C PHE A 141 12.38 0.98 -7.77
N GLY A 142 13.26 1.67 -8.49
CA GLY A 142 14.56 1.13 -8.90
C GLY A 142 15.50 0.76 -7.74
N GLU A 143 15.41 1.42 -6.58
CA GLU A 143 16.15 1.01 -5.38
C GLU A 143 15.62 -0.30 -4.83
N ILE A 144 14.31 -0.46 -4.73
CA ILE A 144 13.67 -1.72 -4.28
C ILE A 144 14.09 -2.89 -5.16
N THR A 145 14.10 -2.71 -6.48
CA THR A 145 14.50 -3.78 -7.42
C THR A 145 15.97 -4.12 -7.31
N ARG A 146 16.81 -3.13 -7.02
CA ARG A 146 18.24 -3.32 -6.75
C ARG A 146 18.46 -4.14 -5.48
N ASP A 147 17.86 -3.71 -4.38
CA ASP A 147 17.97 -4.39 -3.08
C ASP A 147 17.46 -5.83 -3.17
N PHE A 148 16.39 -6.06 -3.93
CA PHE A 148 15.89 -7.40 -4.21
C PHE A 148 16.89 -8.26 -4.99
N ALA A 149 17.54 -7.70 -6.00
CA ALA A 149 18.52 -8.41 -6.81
C ALA A 149 19.78 -8.74 -5.99
N ASP A 150 20.23 -7.79 -5.16
CA ASP A 150 21.39 -7.95 -4.28
C ASP A 150 21.11 -9.02 -3.21
N ALA A 151 19.95 -9.00 -2.57
CA ALA A 151 19.52 -10.00 -1.59
C ALA A 151 19.39 -11.43 -2.19
N ARG A 152 19.29 -11.54 -3.50
CA ARG A 152 19.23 -12.83 -4.24
C ARG A 152 20.57 -13.20 -4.89
N ASN A 153 21.62 -12.42 -4.66
CA ASN A 153 22.93 -12.58 -5.28
C ASN A 153 22.84 -12.73 -6.82
N MET A 154 21.98 -11.93 -7.45
CA MET A 154 21.84 -11.98 -8.90
C MET A 154 23.11 -11.52 -9.59
N SER A 155 23.56 -12.25 -10.63
CA SER A 155 24.64 -11.78 -11.49
C SER A 155 24.23 -10.47 -12.20
N ALA A 156 25.19 -9.67 -12.65
CA ALA A 156 24.92 -8.42 -13.38
C ALA A 156 24.01 -8.64 -14.60
N THR A 157 24.20 -9.73 -15.33
CA THR A 157 23.37 -10.11 -16.48
C THR A 157 21.93 -10.45 -16.03
N ALA A 158 21.78 -11.27 -14.99
CA ALA A 158 20.45 -11.64 -14.47
C ALA A 158 19.69 -10.42 -13.96
N ARG A 159 20.38 -9.52 -13.25
CA ARG A 159 19.83 -8.25 -12.78
C ARG A 159 19.35 -7.37 -13.95
N MET A 160 20.20 -7.16 -14.95
CA MET A 160 19.82 -6.38 -16.14
C MET A 160 18.59 -6.97 -16.85
N MET A 161 18.52 -8.29 -16.99
CA MET A 161 17.36 -8.97 -17.59
C MET A 161 16.10 -8.81 -16.73
N PHE A 162 16.23 -8.87 -15.40
CA PHE A 162 15.15 -8.67 -14.45
C PHE A 162 14.61 -7.23 -14.53
N GLU A 163 15.48 -6.22 -14.46
CA GLU A 163 15.10 -4.80 -14.57
C GLU A 163 14.41 -4.50 -15.90
N ARG A 164 14.98 -4.94 -17.02
CA ARG A 164 14.35 -4.81 -18.35
C ARG A 164 12.99 -5.51 -18.46
N HIS A 165 12.83 -6.65 -17.77
CA HIS A 165 11.55 -7.34 -17.74
C HIS A 165 10.51 -6.51 -16.98
N LEU A 166 10.86 -5.92 -15.84
CA LEU A 166 9.99 -5.03 -15.07
C LEU A 166 9.62 -3.78 -15.85
N GLU A 167 10.58 -3.12 -16.52
CA GLU A 167 10.33 -1.95 -17.37
C GLU A 167 9.36 -2.27 -18.51
N ARG A 168 9.50 -3.45 -19.13
CA ARG A 168 8.60 -3.90 -20.18
C ARG A 168 7.17 -4.10 -19.67
N ILE A 169 7.00 -4.70 -18.49
CA ILE A 169 5.68 -4.89 -17.87
C ILE A 169 5.07 -3.54 -17.46
N ALA A 170 5.88 -2.66 -16.90
CA ALA A 170 5.44 -1.36 -16.42
C ALA A 170 5.29 -0.32 -17.56
N HIS A 171 5.79 -0.60 -18.76
CA HIS A 171 5.90 0.34 -19.87
C HIS A 171 6.57 1.65 -19.45
N ARG A 172 7.52 1.57 -18.53
CA ARG A 172 8.16 2.72 -17.89
C ARG A 172 9.56 2.36 -17.41
N ALA A 173 10.52 3.29 -17.56
CA ALA A 173 11.86 3.13 -17.03
C ALA A 173 11.86 3.18 -15.49
N LEU A 174 12.54 2.24 -14.83
CA LEU A 174 12.58 2.13 -13.37
C LEU A 174 13.08 3.41 -12.66
N PRO A 175 14.09 4.15 -13.16
CA PRO A 175 14.55 5.38 -12.53
C PRO A 175 13.50 6.50 -12.48
N THR A 176 12.53 6.49 -13.40
CA THR A 176 11.44 7.47 -13.47
C THR A 176 10.23 7.08 -12.63
N PHE A 177 10.27 5.92 -11.95
CA PHE A 177 9.13 5.43 -11.18
C PHE A 177 9.34 5.73 -9.69
N THR A 178 8.81 6.89 -9.26
CA THR A 178 8.95 7.36 -7.88
C THR A 178 7.61 7.58 -7.22
N ALA A 179 7.54 7.31 -5.91
CA ALA A 179 6.34 7.58 -5.10
C ALA A 179 6.04 9.08 -5.04
N LEU A 180 7.08 9.92 -5.04
CA LEU A 180 6.94 11.38 -5.07
C LEU A 180 6.20 11.87 -6.32
N GLU A 181 6.59 11.40 -7.51
CA GLU A 181 5.91 11.79 -8.75
C GLU A 181 4.46 11.31 -8.78
N LEU A 182 4.21 10.07 -8.37
CA LEU A 182 2.87 9.52 -8.29
C LEU A 182 1.98 10.32 -7.32
N LEU A 183 2.51 10.71 -6.16
CA LEU A 183 1.77 11.52 -5.18
C LEU A 183 1.50 12.93 -5.71
N ARG A 184 2.47 13.55 -6.37
CA ARG A 184 2.28 14.86 -7.03
C ARG A 184 1.20 14.77 -8.11
N SER A 185 1.22 13.72 -8.92
CA SER A 185 0.21 13.47 -9.96
C SER A 185 -1.18 13.24 -9.36
N ALA A 186 -1.27 12.51 -8.25
CA ALA A 186 -2.53 12.32 -7.52
C ALA A 186 -3.08 13.63 -6.92
N GLY A 187 -2.23 14.59 -6.58
CA GLY A 187 -2.61 15.92 -6.11
C GLY A 187 -3.43 15.94 -4.82
N ARG A 188 -3.23 14.94 -3.94
CA ARG A 188 -4.04 14.76 -2.73
C ARG A 188 -3.18 14.76 -1.46
N PRO A 189 -3.73 15.19 -0.30
CA PRO A 189 -3.01 15.16 0.97
C PRO A 189 -2.54 13.75 1.35
N ALA A 190 -1.33 13.67 1.89
CA ALA A 190 -0.74 12.43 2.36
C ALA A 190 -0.08 12.56 3.73
N LEU A 191 -0.27 11.57 4.60
CA LEU A 191 0.48 11.38 5.83
C LEU A 191 1.47 10.22 5.66
N LEU A 192 2.75 10.53 5.80
CA LEU A 192 3.83 9.55 5.82
C LEU A 192 4.13 9.17 7.27
N LEU A 193 4.06 7.89 7.59
CA LEU A 193 4.40 7.33 8.91
C LEU A 193 5.62 6.44 8.74
N HIS A 194 6.74 6.77 9.36
CA HIS A 194 8.00 6.06 9.15
C HIS A 194 8.79 5.91 10.45
N SER A 195 9.51 4.80 10.61
CA SER A 195 10.42 4.60 11.73
C SER A 195 11.84 4.98 11.35
N GLY A 196 12.53 5.76 12.19
CA GLY A 196 13.91 6.19 11.94
C GLY A 196 14.90 5.03 11.85
N ASP A 197 14.60 3.92 12.53
CA ASP A 197 15.37 2.68 12.55
C ASP A 197 14.92 1.62 11.52
N ASP A 198 14.16 2.01 10.50
CA ASP A 198 13.74 1.11 9.41
C ASP A 198 14.95 0.75 8.53
N LEU A 199 15.38 -0.52 8.62
CA LEU A 199 16.51 -1.05 7.85
C LEU A 199 16.09 -1.62 6.49
N GLU A 200 14.79 -1.91 6.28
CA GLU A 200 14.30 -2.41 4.98
C GLU A 200 14.05 -1.22 4.01
N VAL A 201 13.48 -0.12 4.52
CA VAL A 201 13.25 1.12 3.77
C VAL A 201 13.73 2.29 4.63
N PRO A 202 14.92 2.84 4.41
CA PRO A 202 15.44 3.96 5.19
C PRO A 202 14.52 5.18 5.18
N ILE A 203 14.39 5.86 6.32
CA ILE A 203 13.48 7.01 6.52
C ILE A 203 13.72 8.15 5.52
N ARG A 204 14.95 8.29 4.98
CA ARG A 204 15.28 9.25 3.92
C ARG A 204 14.27 9.22 2.74
N ASN A 205 13.69 8.05 2.45
CA ASN A 205 12.66 7.91 1.40
C ASN A 205 11.42 8.74 1.71
N ALA A 206 10.94 8.70 2.96
CA ALA A 206 9.79 9.49 3.40
C ALA A 206 10.14 10.99 3.52
N GLU A 207 11.36 11.31 3.94
CA GLU A 207 11.87 12.69 4.00
C GLU A 207 11.92 13.32 2.61
N GLU A 208 12.42 12.61 1.59
CA GLU A 208 12.43 13.06 0.20
C GLU A 208 11.02 13.28 -0.36
N ILE A 209 10.07 12.38 -0.05
CA ILE A 209 8.68 12.54 -0.48
C ILE A 209 8.07 13.77 0.18
N ALA A 210 8.25 13.97 1.50
CA ALA A 210 7.71 15.10 2.24
C ALA A 210 8.33 16.42 1.78
N ALA A 211 9.64 16.48 1.58
CA ALA A 211 10.33 17.67 1.08
C ALA A 211 9.90 18.03 -0.37
N GLY A 212 9.60 17.03 -1.17
CA GLY A 212 9.25 17.21 -2.58
C GLY A 212 7.76 17.47 -2.85
N CYS A 213 6.85 17.27 -1.89
CA CYS A 213 5.41 17.40 -2.08
C CYS A 213 4.78 18.19 -0.91
N ALA A 214 4.35 19.42 -1.16
CA ALA A 214 3.75 20.29 -0.13
C ALA A 214 2.47 19.69 0.50
N ALA A 215 1.78 18.79 -0.18
CA ALA A 215 0.60 18.08 0.34
C ALA A 215 0.96 16.86 1.22
N ALA A 216 2.25 16.54 1.37
CA ALA A 216 2.74 15.43 2.16
C ALA A 216 3.28 15.90 3.52
N ARG A 217 2.87 15.25 4.60
CA ARG A 217 3.37 15.47 5.96
C ARG A 217 4.04 14.20 6.48
N LEU A 218 5.27 14.29 6.96
CA LEU A 218 5.98 13.19 7.63
C LEU A 218 5.77 13.28 9.14
N LEU A 219 5.41 12.15 9.75
CA LEU A 219 5.42 11.94 11.19
C LEU A 219 6.36 10.75 11.49
N PRO A 220 7.57 11.03 11.98
CA PRO A 220 8.54 9.99 12.30
C PRO A 220 8.22 9.30 13.63
N PHE A 221 8.68 8.05 13.74
CA PHE A 221 8.68 7.23 14.95
C PHE A 221 10.05 6.59 15.13
N ASP A 222 10.35 6.08 16.32
CA ASP A 222 11.60 5.39 16.62
C ASP A 222 11.36 4.03 17.26
N GLY A 223 12.31 3.09 17.05
CA GLY A 223 12.30 1.77 17.68
C GLY A 223 11.27 0.79 17.13
N LEU A 224 10.62 1.10 16.01
CA LEU A 224 9.55 0.28 15.46
C LEU A 224 9.99 -0.53 14.22
N GLY A 225 10.99 -0.04 13.47
CA GLY A 225 11.45 -0.67 12.24
C GLY A 225 10.34 -0.83 11.20
N HIS A 226 10.60 -1.62 10.16
CA HIS A 226 9.71 -1.76 9.00
C HIS A 226 8.37 -2.44 9.29
N ARG A 227 8.33 -3.39 10.24
CA ARG A 227 7.15 -4.26 10.44
C ARG A 227 6.42 -4.02 11.73
N LYS A 228 7.14 -3.74 12.85
CA LYS A 228 6.48 -3.48 14.14
C LYS A 228 5.67 -2.18 14.12
N ILE A 229 6.02 -1.24 13.23
CA ILE A 229 5.28 0.00 13.00
C ILE A 229 3.79 -0.26 12.74
N LEU A 230 3.43 -1.37 12.10
CA LEU A 230 2.04 -1.76 11.82
C LEU A 230 1.24 -2.14 13.08
N SER A 231 1.91 -2.49 14.18
CA SER A 231 1.29 -2.91 15.43
C SER A 231 1.39 -1.87 16.54
N ALA A 232 2.02 -0.74 16.28
CA ALA A 232 2.24 0.31 17.28
C ALA A 232 0.98 1.19 17.44
N PRO A 233 0.38 1.25 18.68
CA PRO A 233 -0.83 2.03 18.92
C PRO A 233 -0.71 3.52 18.51
N PRO A 234 0.41 4.22 18.74
CA PRO A 234 0.53 5.62 18.32
C PRO A 234 0.47 5.78 16.79
N VAL A 235 1.04 4.84 16.03
CA VAL A 235 0.99 4.85 14.56
C VAL A 235 -0.45 4.65 14.06
N VAL A 236 -1.15 3.66 14.64
CA VAL A 236 -2.56 3.38 14.30
C VAL A 236 -3.44 4.60 14.62
N ARG A 237 -3.22 5.25 15.77
CA ARG A 237 -3.95 6.48 16.12
C ARG A 237 -3.68 7.60 15.12
N ALA A 238 -2.42 7.90 14.83
CA ALA A 238 -2.04 8.96 13.88
C ALA A 238 -2.66 8.74 12.49
N ALA A 239 -2.60 7.50 11.98
CA ALA A 239 -3.20 7.12 10.70
C ALA A 239 -4.70 7.41 10.66
N VAL A 240 -5.43 6.96 11.69
CA VAL A 240 -6.89 7.09 11.73
C VAL A 240 -7.30 8.53 11.98
N THR A 241 -6.60 9.26 12.87
CA THR A 241 -6.87 10.69 13.12
C THR A 241 -6.77 11.49 11.82
N PHE A 242 -5.71 11.31 11.04
CA PHE A 242 -5.53 12.01 9.76
C PHE A 242 -6.68 11.73 8.76
N LEU A 243 -7.23 10.52 8.75
CA LEU A 243 -8.35 10.17 7.87
C LEU A 243 -9.72 10.68 8.38
N THR A 244 -9.81 11.08 9.66
CA THR A 244 -11.03 11.60 10.28
C THR A 244 -11.04 13.13 10.44
N GLU A 245 -9.91 13.79 10.23
CA GLU A 245 -9.84 15.25 10.19
C GLU A 245 -10.79 15.80 9.11
N PRO A 246 -11.45 16.96 9.34
CA PRO A 246 -12.31 17.60 8.36
C PRO A 246 -11.60 18.06 7.10
#